data_880e890f01e54fee25e85f524b9b86dd
#
_entry.id   880e890f01e54fee25e85f524b9b86dd
#
_cell.length_a   1.000
_cell.length_b   1.000
_cell.length_c   1.000
_cell.angle_alpha   90.00
_cell.angle_beta   90.00
_cell.angle_gamma   90.00
#
_symmetry.space_group_name_H-M   'P 1'
#
loop_
_entity.id
_entity.type
_entity.pdbx_description
1 polymer ?
#
loop_
_entity_poly.entity_id
_entity_poly.type
_entity_poly.pdbx_seq_one_letter_code
_entity_poly.pdbx_strand_id
1 'polypeptide(L)'
;MKTFKNEFFSLSIIISLTFTIFNTVTVQAQDFGADLVSSYVWRGTQFGSGAHIQPWMELGSGSLTGGVWGSFPTTSSGGGNELDLWVSYDFGPLALTVTNYSFPTNDGTYGDGNPGLFDSDWMEISGSADLGPVGLTVGYFTDAEALYIEAAFPIGAVDIGVGFGSDSKDTFYAGGDSGLVNLSFGGSKDIKITEEYSLPLSGSFIYNPDSEAAFLVFGMSF
;
A
#
# COMPACT_ATOMS: atom_id res chain seq x y z
N MET A 1 -29.03 -34.28 -2.34
CA MET A 1 -29.28 -33.60 -1.05
C MET A 1 -28.20 -33.97 -0.01
N LYS A 2 -26.92 -34.05 -0.39
CA LYS A 2 -25.82 -34.45 0.51
C LYS A 2 -24.63 -33.45 0.52
N THR A 3 -24.65 -32.40 -0.28
CA THR A 3 -23.53 -31.45 -0.41
C THR A 3 -23.63 -30.23 0.52
N PHE A 4 -24.83 -29.85 0.94
CA PHE A 4 -25.02 -28.65 1.77
C PHE A 4 -24.55 -28.78 3.25
N LYS A 5 -24.44 -29.97 3.78
CA LYS A 5 -24.05 -30.16 5.19
C LYS A 5 -22.53 -30.00 5.43
N ASN A 6 -21.71 -30.27 4.43
CA ASN A 6 -20.26 -30.22 4.61
C ASN A 6 -19.71 -28.80 4.52
N GLU A 7 -20.32 -27.93 3.73
CA GLU A 7 -19.91 -26.54 3.61
C GLU A 7 -20.24 -25.71 4.85
N PHE A 8 -21.36 -25.92 5.47
CA PHE A 8 -21.70 -25.26 6.73
C PHE A 8 -20.79 -25.68 7.90
N PHE A 9 -20.28 -26.91 7.88
CA PHE A 9 -19.38 -27.41 8.92
C PHE A 9 -17.96 -26.79 8.73
N SER A 10 -17.48 -26.66 7.49
CA SER A 10 -16.20 -26.01 7.17
C SER A 10 -16.21 -24.52 7.52
N LEU A 11 -17.28 -23.81 7.15
CA LEU A 11 -17.41 -22.39 7.41
C LEU A 11 -17.50 -22.09 8.93
N SER A 12 -18.22 -22.94 9.69
CA SER A 12 -18.32 -22.80 11.14
C SER A 12 -16.99 -23.05 11.86
N ILE A 13 -16.16 -23.97 11.36
CA ILE A 13 -14.84 -24.24 11.93
C ILE A 13 -13.89 -23.08 11.63
N ILE A 14 -13.91 -22.51 10.43
CA ILE A 14 -13.08 -21.35 10.05
C ILE A 14 -13.49 -20.12 10.87
N ILE A 15 -14.78 -19.83 11.01
CA ILE A 15 -15.26 -18.70 11.81
C ILE A 15 -14.95 -18.92 13.30
N SER A 16 -15.07 -20.15 13.82
CA SER A 16 -14.73 -20.46 15.20
C SER A 16 -13.22 -20.37 15.46
N LEU A 17 -12.39 -20.79 14.50
CA LEU A 17 -10.93 -20.73 14.62
C LEU A 17 -10.43 -19.28 14.57
N THR A 18 -10.97 -18.45 13.65
CA THR A 18 -10.69 -17.02 13.61
C THR A 18 -11.12 -16.30 14.88
N PHE A 19 -12.30 -16.59 15.39
CA PHE A 19 -12.78 -15.98 16.63
C PHE A 19 -11.95 -16.39 17.86
N THR A 20 -11.43 -17.63 17.89
CA THR A 20 -10.56 -18.11 18.97
C THR A 20 -9.17 -17.46 18.89
N ILE A 21 -8.63 -17.25 17.70
CA ILE A 21 -7.33 -16.55 17.52
C ILE A 21 -7.45 -15.11 18.00
N PHE A 22 -8.51 -14.39 17.63
CA PHE A 22 -8.71 -13.00 18.07
C PHE A 22 -8.91 -12.85 19.59
N ASN A 23 -9.46 -13.85 20.27
CA ASN A 23 -9.63 -13.79 21.74
C ASN A 23 -8.33 -14.02 22.52
N THR A 24 -7.26 -14.49 21.87
CA THR A 24 -5.96 -14.73 22.51
C THR A 24 -4.91 -13.70 22.13
N VAL A 25 -5.15 -12.89 21.11
CA VAL A 25 -4.23 -11.82 20.68
C VAL A 25 -4.49 -10.57 21.51
N THR A 26 -3.58 -10.26 22.42
CA THR A 26 -3.58 -8.95 23.08
C THR A 26 -3.01 -7.94 22.09
N VAL A 27 -3.85 -7.12 21.51
CA VAL A 27 -3.41 -5.98 20.69
C VAL A 27 -2.61 -5.05 21.60
N GLN A 28 -1.33 -4.86 21.31
CA GLN A 28 -0.40 -4.08 22.13
C GLN A 28 -0.07 -2.71 21.53
N ALA A 29 -0.24 -2.57 20.22
CA ALA A 29 -0.02 -1.33 19.51
C ALA A 29 -1.25 -0.99 18.67
N GLN A 30 -1.65 0.27 18.72
CA GLN A 30 -2.66 0.86 17.85
C GLN A 30 -2.09 2.19 17.38
N ASP A 31 -2.01 2.35 16.09
CA ASP A 31 -1.58 3.60 15.48
C ASP A 31 -2.55 3.97 14.35
N PHE A 32 -2.77 5.26 14.17
CA PHE A 32 -3.65 5.76 13.12
C PHE A 32 -3.27 7.20 12.78
N GLY A 33 -3.54 7.56 11.55
CA GLY A 33 -3.26 8.90 11.06
C GLY A 33 -3.93 9.16 9.73
N ALA A 34 -3.58 10.28 9.13
CA ALA A 34 -3.98 10.61 7.79
C ALA A 34 -2.92 11.49 7.12
N ASP A 35 -2.67 11.23 5.85
CA ASP A 35 -1.85 12.09 5.02
C ASP A 35 -2.72 12.93 4.09
N LEU A 36 -2.35 14.18 3.89
CA LEU A 36 -2.88 15.01 2.80
C LEU A 36 -1.77 15.16 1.77
N VAL A 37 -1.98 14.62 0.58
CA VAL A 37 -1.01 14.67 -0.52
C VAL A 37 -1.56 15.47 -1.70
N SER A 38 -0.68 16.13 -2.44
CA SER A 38 -1.07 16.94 -3.60
C SER A 38 -1.47 16.10 -4.81
N SER A 39 -1.07 14.83 -4.84
CA SER A 39 -1.39 13.85 -5.88
C SER A 39 -1.11 12.45 -5.34
N TYR A 40 -1.93 11.47 -5.73
CA TYR A 40 -1.68 10.08 -5.40
C TYR A 40 -0.81 9.45 -6.49
N VAL A 41 0.46 9.25 -6.18
CA VAL A 41 1.45 8.56 -7.04
C VAL A 41 2.03 7.39 -6.28
N TRP A 42 1.97 6.20 -6.87
CA TRP A 42 2.47 4.97 -6.29
C TRP A 42 3.33 4.22 -7.32
N ARG A 43 4.52 3.82 -6.92
CA ARG A 43 5.50 3.08 -7.77
C ARG A 43 5.69 3.72 -9.16
N GLY A 44 5.77 5.07 -9.21
CA GLY A 44 5.96 5.81 -10.45
C GLY A 44 4.71 6.02 -11.30
N THR A 45 3.55 5.55 -10.86
CA THR A 45 2.26 5.71 -11.55
C THR A 45 1.34 6.64 -10.78
N GLN A 46 0.70 7.57 -11.46
CA GLN A 46 -0.31 8.46 -10.87
C GLN A 46 -1.68 7.79 -10.93
N PHE A 47 -2.21 7.42 -9.76
CA PHE A 47 -3.56 6.88 -9.62
C PHE A 47 -4.61 7.96 -9.41
N GLY A 48 -4.23 9.07 -8.76
CA GLY A 48 -5.11 10.20 -8.55
C GLY A 48 -4.44 11.53 -8.78
N SER A 49 -5.08 12.38 -9.60
CA SER A 49 -4.67 13.75 -9.84
C SER A 49 -5.36 14.71 -8.86
N GLY A 50 -4.63 15.70 -8.36
CA GLY A 50 -5.13 16.61 -7.34
C GLY A 50 -4.95 16.05 -5.92
N ALA A 51 -5.44 16.80 -4.93
CA ALA A 51 -5.21 16.46 -3.54
C ALA A 51 -6.03 15.25 -3.07
N HIS A 52 -5.38 14.37 -2.30
CA HIS A 52 -5.98 13.20 -1.69
C HIS A 52 -5.80 13.22 -0.18
N ILE A 53 -6.80 12.73 0.54
CA ILE A 53 -6.71 12.38 1.95
C ILE A 53 -6.49 10.87 2.02
N GLN A 54 -5.43 10.45 2.74
CA GLN A 54 -5.00 9.06 2.84
C GLN A 54 -4.99 8.62 4.31
N PRO A 55 -6.16 8.25 4.88
CA PRO A 55 -6.25 7.76 6.24
C PRO A 55 -5.69 6.34 6.35
N TRP A 56 -5.11 6.04 7.50
CA TRP A 56 -4.61 4.71 7.81
C TRP A 56 -4.81 4.36 9.28
N MET A 57 -4.89 3.07 9.56
CA MET A 57 -4.92 2.50 10.90
C MET A 57 -4.16 1.18 10.93
N GLU A 58 -3.37 0.98 11.97
CA GLU A 58 -2.58 -0.22 12.19
C GLU A 58 -2.86 -0.81 13.57
N LEU A 59 -2.90 -2.13 13.65
CA LEU A 59 -3.03 -2.90 14.87
C LEU A 59 -1.93 -3.96 14.89
N GLY A 60 -1.20 -4.09 16.01
CA GLY A 60 -0.10 -5.03 16.11
C GLY A 60 -0.09 -5.83 17.40
N SER A 61 0.48 -7.03 17.33
CA SER A 61 0.79 -7.87 18.47
C SER A 61 2.01 -8.74 18.19
N GLY A 62 3.11 -8.47 18.91
CA GLY A 62 4.39 -9.14 18.66
C GLY A 62 4.90 -8.82 17.26
N SER A 63 5.21 -9.87 16.48
CA SER A 63 5.66 -9.73 15.09
C SER A 63 4.53 -9.65 14.07
N LEU A 64 3.28 -9.74 14.49
CA LEU A 64 2.12 -9.68 13.59
C LEU A 64 1.52 -8.29 13.63
N THR A 65 1.35 -7.69 12.46
CA THR A 65 0.70 -6.39 12.26
C THR A 65 -0.34 -6.52 11.16
N GLY A 66 -1.39 -5.74 11.24
CA GLY A 66 -2.38 -5.64 10.18
C GLY A 66 -3.03 -4.28 10.20
N GLY A 67 -3.52 -3.84 9.07
CA GLY A 67 -4.06 -2.50 8.97
C GLY A 67 -4.98 -2.28 7.79
N VAL A 68 -5.45 -1.07 7.73
CA VAL A 68 -6.22 -0.51 6.64
C VAL A 68 -5.57 0.80 6.21
N TRP A 69 -5.52 1.02 4.93
CA TRP A 69 -5.11 2.27 4.32
C TRP A 69 -6.11 2.64 3.23
N GLY A 70 -6.29 3.92 2.97
CA GLY A 70 -7.13 4.36 1.87
C GLY A 70 -6.63 5.64 1.24
N SER A 71 -7.10 5.92 0.02
CA SER A 71 -6.83 7.15 -0.72
C SER A 71 -8.12 7.68 -1.32
N PHE A 72 -8.48 8.91 -0.97
CA PHE A 72 -9.73 9.52 -1.40
C PHE A 72 -9.47 10.93 -1.93
N PRO A 73 -9.88 11.23 -3.19
CA PRO A 73 -9.68 12.55 -3.77
C PRO A 73 -10.54 13.60 -3.05
N THR A 74 -10.00 14.79 -2.89
CA THR A 74 -10.76 15.94 -2.33
C THR A 74 -11.77 16.53 -3.31
N THR A 75 -11.71 16.10 -4.58
CA THR A 75 -12.63 16.52 -5.65
C THR A 75 -13.11 15.31 -6.43
N SER A 76 -14.36 15.34 -6.91
CA SER A 76 -14.94 14.23 -7.68
C SER A 76 -14.25 13.90 -9.01
N SER A 77 -13.38 14.77 -9.49
CA SER A 77 -12.62 14.57 -10.73
C SER A 77 -11.22 14.01 -10.49
N GLY A 78 -10.80 13.83 -9.24
CA GLY A 78 -9.43 13.44 -8.91
C GLY A 78 -9.08 11.99 -9.28
N GLY A 79 -10.05 11.09 -9.23
CA GLY A 79 -9.83 9.65 -9.39
C GLY A 79 -9.02 9.05 -8.22
N GLY A 80 -8.68 7.78 -8.32
CA GLY A 80 -7.79 7.12 -7.36
C GLY A 80 -8.42 6.83 -5.99
N ASN A 81 -9.72 6.53 -5.93
CA ASN A 81 -10.30 5.96 -4.72
C ASN A 81 -9.74 4.56 -4.52
N GLU A 82 -9.22 4.32 -3.33
CA GLU A 82 -8.61 3.04 -2.96
C GLU A 82 -8.83 2.75 -1.49
N LEU A 83 -8.98 1.48 -1.17
CA LEU A 83 -9.07 0.97 0.19
C LEU A 83 -8.34 -0.37 0.25
N ASP A 84 -7.30 -0.44 1.05
CA ASP A 84 -6.44 -1.59 1.20
C ASP A 84 -6.57 -2.21 2.57
N LEU A 85 -6.55 -3.54 2.60
CA LEU A 85 -6.40 -4.33 3.82
C LEU A 85 -5.10 -5.12 3.73
N TRP A 86 -4.30 -5.08 4.78
CA TRP A 86 -3.03 -5.78 4.79
C TRP A 86 -2.74 -6.48 6.11
N VAL A 87 -1.92 -7.53 6.03
CA VAL A 87 -1.35 -8.25 7.17
C VAL A 87 0.12 -8.51 6.90
N SER A 88 0.96 -8.21 7.87
CA SER A 88 2.41 -8.37 7.81
C SER A 88 2.93 -9.20 8.99
N TYR A 89 3.97 -9.97 8.73
CA TYR A 89 4.72 -10.67 9.78
C TYR A 89 6.21 -10.32 9.68
N ASP A 90 6.75 -9.86 10.80
CA ASP A 90 8.16 -9.47 10.94
C ASP A 90 8.99 -10.66 11.44
N PHE A 91 9.96 -11.09 10.62
CA PHE A 91 10.94 -12.11 10.92
C PHE A 91 12.28 -11.53 11.43
N GLY A 92 12.34 -10.24 11.69
CA GLY A 92 13.51 -9.47 12.08
C GLY A 92 14.16 -8.76 10.89
N PRO A 93 15.04 -9.40 10.10
CA PRO A 93 15.64 -8.74 8.94
C PRO A 93 14.73 -8.68 7.71
N LEU A 94 13.60 -9.36 7.73
CA LEU A 94 12.64 -9.49 6.64
C LEU A 94 11.22 -9.39 7.19
N ALA A 95 10.38 -8.56 6.58
CA ALA A 95 8.94 -8.61 6.77
C ALA A 95 8.25 -9.18 5.51
N LEU A 96 7.21 -9.98 5.71
CA LEU A 96 6.35 -10.48 4.65
C LEU A 96 4.94 -9.93 4.85
N THR A 97 4.38 -9.37 3.79
CA THR A 97 3.07 -8.72 3.80
C THR A 97 2.17 -9.32 2.71
N VAL A 98 0.91 -9.47 3.03
CA VAL A 98 -0.15 -9.73 2.05
C VAL A 98 -1.09 -8.55 2.09
N THR A 99 -1.33 -7.94 0.93
CA THR A 99 -2.22 -6.80 0.77
C THR A 99 -3.33 -7.13 -0.22
N ASN A 100 -4.56 -6.81 0.14
CA ASN A 100 -5.69 -6.78 -0.78
C ASN A 100 -6.00 -5.33 -1.11
N TYR A 101 -5.86 -4.98 -2.36
CA TYR A 101 -6.22 -3.68 -2.92
C TYR A 101 -7.67 -3.70 -3.38
N SER A 102 -8.43 -2.66 -3.11
CA SER A 102 -9.80 -2.53 -3.59
C SER A 102 -10.10 -1.09 -4.00
N PHE A 103 -10.94 -0.92 -5.00
CA PHE A 103 -11.17 0.38 -5.65
C PHE A 103 -12.66 0.76 -5.61
N PRO A 104 -13.13 1.36 -4.50
CA PRO A 104 -14.51 1.82 -4.39
C PRO A 104 -14.76 3.03 -5.31
N THR A 105 -15.99 3.17 -5.74
CA THR A 105 -16.46 4.39 -6.42
C THR A 105 -16.63 5.54 -5.43
N ASN A 106 -16.91 6.76 -5.91
CA ASN A 106 -17.04 7.94 -5.05
C ASN A 106 -18.17 7.86 -4.01
N ASP A 107 -19.14 6.98 -4.20
CA ASP A 107 -20.22 6.72 -3.24
C ASP A 107 -19.92 5.56 -2.27
N GLY A 108 -18.70 4.99 -2.37
CA GLY A 108 -18.23 3.89 -1.53
C GLY A 108 -18.73 2.51 -1.94
N THR A 109 -19.38 2.39 -3.09
CA THR A 109 -19.80 1.10 -3.66
C THR A 109 -18.72 0.55 -4.59
N TYR A 110 -18.83 -0.72 -4.95
CA TYR A 110 -17.99 -1.35 -5.97
C TYR A 110 -18.84 -1.55 -7.22
N GLY A 111 -18.51 -0.81 -8.30
CA GLY A 111 -19.17 -0.93 -9.60
C GLY A 111 -18.65 -2.11 -10.42
N ASP A 112 -19.32 -2.40 -11.54
CA ASP A 112 -18.87 -3.44 -12.48
C ASP A 112 -17.43 -3.15 -12.97
N GLY A 113 -16.54 -4.14 -12.76
CA GLY A 113 -15.12 -4.04 -13.13
C GLY A 113 -14.22 -3.38 -12.07
N ASN A 114 -14.76 -2.94 -10.94
CA ASN A 114 -13.95 -2.46 -9.82
C ASN A 114 -13.74 -3.59 -8.80
N PRO A 115 -12.50 -3.97 -8.49
CA PRO A 115 -12.20 -4.97 -7.49
C PRO A 115 -12.75 -4.57 -6.12
N GLY A 116 -13.51 -5.48 -5.50
CA GLY A 116 -14.04 -5.33 -4.15
C GLY A 116 -13.07 -5.85 -3.10
N LEU A 117 -13.45 -5.69 -1.83
CA LEU A 117 -12.71 -6.30 -0.72
C LEU A 117 -12.65 -7.82 -0.89
N PHE A 118 -11.45 -8.37 -0.73
CA PHE A 118 -11.15 -9.80 -0.89
C PHE A 118 -11.33 -10.35 -2.31
N ASP A 119 -11.32 -9.46 -3.31
CA ASP A 119 -11.17 -9.88 -4.69
C ASP A 119 -9.74 -10.39 -4.90
N SER A 120 -9.61 -11.62 -5.41
CA SER A 120 -8.29 -12.26 -5.59
C SER A 120 -7.45 -11.60 -6.66
N ASP A 121 -8.06 -10.92 -7.62
CA ASP A 121 -7.37 -10.31 -8.76
C ASP A 121 -6.45 -9.15 -8.36
N TRP A 122 -6.61 -8.65 -7.14
CA TRP A 122 -5.80 -7.54 -6.63
C TRP A 122 -5.12 -7.86 -5.29
N MET A 123 -4.57 -9.06 -5.23
CA MET A 123 -3.76 -9.49 -4.09
C MET A 123 -2.27 -9.38 -4.40
N GLU A 124 -1.53 -8.72 -3.52
CA GLU A 124 -0.07 -8.69 -3.56
C GLU A 124 0.53 -9.46 -2.39
N ILE A 125 1.56 -10.23 -2.69
CA ILE A 125 2.48 -10.77 -1.68
C ILE A 125 3.76 -9.98 -1.80
N SER A 126 4.20 -9.34 -0.73
CA SER A 126 5.42 -8.54 -0.73
C SER A 126 6.36 -8.91 0.41
N GLY A 127 7.64 -8.64 0.18
CA GLY A 127 8.70 -8.75 1.16
C GLY A 127 9.49 -7.46 1.24
N SER A 128 9.86 -7.04 2.44
CA SER A 128 10.75 -5.89 2.66
C SER A 128 11.88 -6.26 3.59
N ALA A 129 13.06 -5.71 3.34
CA ALA A 129 14.25 -5.95 4.16
C ALA A 129 15.13 -4.70 4.23
N ASP A 130 15.70 -4.45 5.42
CA ASP A 130 16.71 -3.44 5.63
C ASP A 130 18.12 -4.05 5.51
N LEU A 131 18.83 -3.67 4.47
CA LEU A 131 20.19 -4.13 4.18
C LEU A 131 21.22 -3.04 4.52
N GLY A 132 21.27 -2.64 5.78
CA GLY A 132 22.06 -1.51 6.26
C GLY A 132 21.44 -0.17 5.80
N PRO A 133 22.13 0.62 4.96
CA PRO A 133 21.55 1.89 4.49
C PRO A 133 20.54 1.72 3.34
N VAL A 134 20.35 0.50 2.84
CA VAL A 134 19.47 0.22 1.70
C VAL A 134 18.25 -0.55 2.17
N GLY A 135 17.06 0.02 2.00
CA GLY A 135 15.79 -0.69 2.07
C GLY A 135 15.51 -1.38 0.74
N LEU A 136 15.11 -2.65 0.77
CA LEU A 136 14.70 -3.42 -0.40
C LEU A 136 13.25 -3.83 -0.24
N THR A 137 12.46 -3.63 -1.30
CA THR A 137 11.08 -4.11 -1.38
C THR A 137 10.91 -4.95 -2.63
N VAL A 138 10.22 -6.07 -2.50
CA VAL A 138 9.80 -6.92 -3.62
C VAL A 138 8.32 -7.21 -3.46
N GLY A 139 7.52 -6.90 -4.45
CA GLY A 139 6.07 -7.14 -4.48
C GLY A 139 5.67 -7.97 -5.71
N TYR A 140 4.71 -8.86 -5.54
CA TYR A 140 4.19 -9.69 -6.62
C TYR A 140 2.66 -9.74 -6.56
N PHE A 141 2.02 -9.18 -7.58
CA PHE A 141 0.59 -9.33 -7.81
C PHE A 141 0.29 -10.69 -8.43
N THR A 142 -0.53 -11.49 -7.75
CA THR A 142 -0.72 -12.90 -8.10
C THR A 142 -1.45 -13.10 -9.42
N ASP A 143 -2.47 -12.32 -9.72
CA ASP A 143 -3.27 -12.48 -10.94
C ASP A 143 -2.74 -11.69 -12.13
N ALA A 144 -2.24 -10.47 -11.89
CA ALA A 144 -1.56 -9.68 -12.90
C ALA A 144 -0.19 -10.29 -13.30
N GLU A 145 0.33 -11.24 -12.50
CA GLU A 145 1.69 -11.78 -12.63
C GLU A 145 2.75 -10.66 -12.74
N ALA A 146 2.50 -9.57 -12.01
CA ALA A 146 3.30 -8.36 -12.06
C ALA A 146 4.27 -8.31 -10.88
N LEU A 147 5.56 -8.18 -11.17
CA LEU A 147 6.64 -8.09 -10.19
C LEU A 147 7.09 -6.64 -10.06
N TYR A 148 7.30 -6.20 -8.82
CA TYR A 148 7.96 -4.94 -8.52
C TYR A 148 9.16 -5.17 -7.59
N ILE A 149 10.27 -4.47 -7.87
CA ILE A 149 11.46 -4.49 -7.03
C ILE A 149 11.91 -3.05 -6.85
N GLU A 150 12.10 -2.60 -5.61
CA GLU A 150 12.60 -1.27 -5.31
C GLU A 150 13.75 -1.32 -4.32
N ALA A 151 14.79 -0.56 -4.59
CA ALA A 151 15.83 -0.20 -3.64
C ALA A 151 15.66 1.27 -3.25
N ALA A 152 15.61 1.53 -1.94
CA ALA A 152 15.54 2.87 -1.38
C ALA A 152 16.73 3.14 -0.46
N PHE A 153 17.32 4.33 -0.53
CA PHE A 153 18.47 4.68 0.29
C PHE A 153 18.60 6.20 0.48
N PRO A 154 19.06 6.67 1.66
CA PRO A 154 19.27 8.08 1.91
C PRO A 154 20.62 8.56 1.37
N ILE A 155 20.64 9.75 0.80
CA ILE A 155 21.88 10.53 0.50
C ILE A 155 21.77 11.89 1.19
N GLY A 156 22.38 12.02 2.36
CA GLY A 156 22.25 13.22 3.19
C GLY A 156 20.81 13.39 3.71
N ALA A 157 20.14 14.44 3.27
CA ALA A 157 18.74 14.74 3.62
C ALA A 157 17.74 14.34 2.50
N VAL A 158 18.21 13.61 1.50
CA VAL A 158 17.39 13.19 0.37
C VAL A 158 17.27 11.69 0.36
N ASP A 159 16.05 11.19 0.26
CA ASP A 159 15.75 9.78 0.05
C ASP A 159 15.63 9.52 -1.45
N ILE A 160 16.30 8.46 -1.90
CA ILE A 160 16.30 8.04 -3.31
C ILE A 160 15.64 6.68 -3.40
N GLY A 161 14.69 6.54 -4.32
CA GLY A 161 14.07 5.28 -4.68
C GLY A 161 14.35 4.93 -6.15
N VAL A 162 14.64 3.65 -6.40
CA VAL A 162 14.82 3.10 -7.74
C VAL A 162 13.98 1.84 -7.85
N GLY A 163 12.92 1.89 -8.63
CA GLY A 163 11.95 0.82 -8.80
C GLY A 163 11.91 0.25 -10.22
N PHE A 164 11.88 -1.06 -10.28
CA PHE A 164 11.79 -1.86 -11.50
C PHE A 164 10.48 -2.64 -11.50
N GLY A 165 9.75 -2.61 -12.62
CA GLY A 165 8.53 -3.35 -12.84
C GLY A 165 8.68 -4.39 -13.96
N SER A 166 7.99 -5.51 -13.81
CA SER A 166 7.92 -6.58 -14.82
C SER A 166 6.54 -7.19 -14.80
N ASP A 167 5.90 -7.26 -15.93
CA ASP A 167 4.57 -7.84 -16.08
C ASP A 167 4.59 -8.91 -17.17
N SER A 168 3.80 -9.94 -16.99
CA SER A 168 3.68 -11.00 -17.98
C SER A 168 2.33 -11.04 -18.69
N LYS A 169 1.30 -10.42 -18.13
CA LYS A 169 -0.06 -10.49 -18.68
C LYS A 169 -0.59 -9.19 -19.22
N ASP A 170 -0.46 -8.13 -18.45
CA ASP A 170 -1.04 -6.84 -18.75
C ASP A 170 -0.03 -5.74 -18.46
N THR A 171 -0.15 -4.61 -19.09
CA THR A 171 0.74 -3.45 -18.95
C THR A 171 0.62 -2.76 -17.58
N PHE A 172 0.82 -3.54 -16.49
CA PHE A 172 0.58 -3.07 -15.13
C PHE A 172 1.62 -2.05 -14.68
N TYR A 173 2.91 -2.37 -14.87
CA TYR A 173 4.01 -1.48 -14.50
C TYR A 173 4.69 -0.83 -15.71
N ALA A 174 5.03 -1.60 -16.72
CA ALA A 174 5.98 -1.21 -17.76
C ALA A 174 5.48 -1.54 -19.17
N GLY A 175 4.34 -1.01 -19.57
CA GLY A 175 3.88 -1.06 -20.98
C GLY A 175 3.93 -2.43 -21.68
N GLY A 176 4.07 -3.53 -20.93
CA GLY A 176 4.22 -4.90 -21.43
C GLY A 176 5.66 -5.41 -21.49
N ASP A 177 6.65 -4.57 -21.25
CA ASP A 177 8.06 -4.93 -21.14
C ASP A 177 8.57 -4.66 -19.71
N SER A 178 9.61 -5.37 -19.28
CA SER A 178 10.24 -5.10 -17.99
C SER A 178 11.09 -3.84 -18.07
N GLY A 179 10.98 -2.95 -17.08
CA GLY A 179 11.71 -1.68 -17.11
C GLY A 179 11.80 -0.95 -15.78
N LEU A 180 12.57 0.13 -15.77
CA LEU A 180 12.56 1.09 -14.67
C LEU A 180 11.27 1.91 -14.75
N VAL A 181 10.48 1.85 -13.69
CA VAL A 181 9.19 2.53 -13.62
C VAL A 181 9.13 3.60 -12.52
N ASN A 182 10.10 3.61 -11.62
CA ASN A 182 10.14 4.57 -10.52
C ASN A 182 11.57 5.06 -10.25
N LEU A 183 11.80 6.35 -10.45
CA LEU A 183 12.98 7.05 -9.96
C LEU A 183 12.48 8.20 -9.08
N SER A 184 12.67 8.09 -7.78
CA SER A 184 12.17 9.07 -6.82
C SER A 184 13.31 9.76 -6.06
N PHE A 185 13.10 11.04 -5.80
CA PHE A 185 13.98 11.89 -5.00
C PHE A 185 13.08 12.69 -4.05
N GLY A 186 13.21 12.48 -2.76
CA GLY A 186 12.33 13.12 -1.81
C GLY A 186 13.00 13.41 -0.49
N GLY A 187 12.23 13.99 0.40
CA GLY A 187 12.64 14.23 1.77
C GLY A 187 11.48 14.78 2.59
N SER A 188 11.67 14.76 3.89
CA SER A 188 10.69 15.28 4.84
C SER A 188 11.32 16.23 5.83
N LYS A 189 10.48 17.08 6.41
CA LYS A 189 10.89 18.02 7.46
C LYS A 189 9.73 18.28 8.41
N ASP A 190 10.01 18.14 9.69
CA ASP A 190 9.08 18.51 10.74
C ASP A 190 9.03 20.03 10.91
N ILE A 191 7.86 20.61 10.82
CA ILE A 191 7.61 22.00 11.15
C ILE A 191 7.03 22.06 12.55
N LYS A 192 7.81 22.57 13.49
CA LYS A 192 7.38 22.74 14.88
C LYS A 192 6.24 23.77 14.93
N ILE A 193 5.05 23.34 15.38
CA ILE A 193 3.87 24.19 15.54
C ILE A 193 3.74 24.62 17.00
N THR A 194 3.88 23.67 17.95
CA THR A 194 3.89 23.93 19.38
C THR A 194 5.07 23.21 20.03
N GLU A 195 5.24 23.32 21.36
CA GLU A 195 6.25 22.53 22.10
C GLU A 195 5.97 21.02 22.03
N GLU A 196 4.72 20.62 21.84
CA GLU A 196 4.24 19.23 21.91
C GLU A 196 3.85 18.67 20.54
N TYR A 197 3.76 19.53 19.49
CA TYR A 197 3.31 19.11 18.17
C TYR A 197 4.17 19.69 17.05
N SER A 198 4.61 18.80 16.18
CA SER A 198 5.24 19.15 14.90
C SER A 198 4.42 18.58 13.76
N LEU A 199 4.31 19.31 12.67
CA LEU A 199 3.66 18.90 11.44
C LEU A 199 4.73 18.39 10.48
N PRO A 200 4.77 17.07 10.17
CA PRO A 200 5.65 16.53 9.15
C PRO A 200 5.21 16.98 7.75
N LEU A 201 6.14 17.61 7.02
CA LEU A 201 5.96 17.94 5.61
C LEU A 201 6.88 17.08 4.77
N SER A 202 6.40 16.61 3.64
CA SER A 202 7.17 15.86 2.66
C SER A 202 7.11 16.51 1.28
N GLY A 203 8.13 16.22 0.47
CA GLY A 203 8.15 16.59 -0.93
C GLY A 203 8.99 15.60 -1.72
N SER A 204 8.49 15.16 -2.88
CA SER A 204 9.19 14.23 -3.75
C SER A 204 9.01 14.59 -5.21
N PHE A 205 10.08 14.41 -5.97
CA PHE A 205 10.06 14.35 -7.42
C PHE A 205 10.11 12.88 -7.82
N ILE A 206 9.19 12.46 -8.66
CA ILE A 206 9.04 11.08 -9.12
C ILE A 206 9.06 11.10 -10.64
N TYR A 207 9.91 10.28 -11.23
CA TYR A 207 9.98 10.10 -12.69
C TYR A 207 9.79 8.62 -13.03
N ASN A 208 8.87 8.35 -13.93
CA ASN A 208 8.70 7.03 -14.52
C ASN A 208 9.35 7.03 -15.90
N PRO A 209 10.49 6.34 -16.10
CA PRO A 209 11.19 6.31 -17.39
C PRO A 209 10.43 5.57 -18.49
N ASP A 210 9.60 4.59 -18.14
CA ASP A 210 8.83 3.81 -19.10
C ASP A 210 7.72 4.64 -19.74
N SER A 211 6.93 5.33 -18.94
CA SER A 211 5.85 6.20 -19.42
C SER A 211 6.29 7.64 -19.74
N GLU A 212 7.58 7.97 -19.51
CA GLU A 212 8.13 9.33 -19.63
C GLU A 212 7.37 10.39 -18.79
N ALA A 213 6.70 9.94 -17.70
CA ALA A 213 5.91 10.80 -16.84
C ALA A 213 6.73 11.29 -15.64
N ALA A 214 6.52 12.54 -15.24
CA ALA A 214 7.15 13.14 -14.08
C ALA A 214 6.13 13.81 -13.17
N PHE A 215 6.31 13.62 -11.85
CA PHE A 215 5.39 14.13 -10.85
C PHE A 215 6.16 14.87 -9.76
N LEU A 216 5.59 15.95 -9.25
CA LEU A 216 6.04 16.63 -8.05
C LEU A 216 4.92 16.50 -7.01
N VAL A 217 5.21 15.79 -5.92
CA VAL A 217 4.23 15.48 -4.87
C VAL A 217 4.65 16.14 -3.58
N PHE A 218 3.72 16.81 -2.94
CA PHE A 218 3.88 17.36 -1.59
C PHE A 218 2.89 16.67 -0.65
N GLY A 219 3.29 16.47 0.59
CA GLY A 219 2.46 15.84 1.62
C GLY A 219 2.61 16.50 2.98
N MET A 220 1.61 16.29 3.82
CA MET A 220 1.64 16.57 5.24
C MET A 220 0.92 15.46 5.99
N SER A 221 1.43 15.09 7.18
CA SER A 221 0.91 14.00 7.99
C SER A 221 0.31 14.52 9.31
N PHE A 222 -0.76 13.87 9.77
CA PHE A 222 -1.52 14.22 10.98
C PHE A 222 -1.65 13.04 11.92
#